data_830788c459c6663333056b4f959061e4
#
_entry.id   830788c459c6663333056b4f959061e4
#
_cell.length_a   1.000
_cell.length_b   1.000
_cell.length_c   1.000
_cell.angle_alpha   90.00
_cell.angle_beta   90.00
_cell.angle_gamma   90.00
#
_symmetry.space_group_name_H-M   'P 1'
#
loop_
_entity.id
_entity.type
_entity.pdbx_description
1 polymer ?
#
loop_
_entity_poly.entity_id
_entity_poly.type
_entity_poly.pdbx_seq_one_letter_code
_entity_poly.pdbx_strand_id
1 'polypeptide(L)'
;MDIQKNLTETNFNFRSTIPRWIVIHNTANGTSQEGTAYNNTKYFKNRFVSGAPEASAHYFVDDGDIVWQCVRDTDTAWHVGEAASRNGCYNTNSIGIEVCETAGGWFTDKEVDTLRELVGGLMALYGIPPERICRHHDVTGKNCPWYYTDDERWAELKARILEDDMRPCDVWEYNYKDSAPDGNMYNTMLSLHRMVKSLTEEVGELERKVDAISVGGVDVSAIAKAVNDDAASRMKD
;
A
#
# COMPACT_ATOMS: atom_id res chain seq x y z
N MET A 1 6.91 5.72 13.41
CA MET A 1 6.79 6.62 12.21
C MET A 1 5.62 7.56 12.41
N ASP A 2 5.79 8.86 12.17
CA ASP A 2 4.70 9.86 12.15
C ASP A 2 4.36 10.21 10.70
N ILE A 3 3.06 10.18 10.33
CA ILE A 3 2.61 10.55 8.99
C ILE A 3 1.79 11.84 9.08
N GLN A 4 2.33 12.90 8.51
CA GLN A 4 1.65 14.19 8.39
C GLN A 4 1.16 14.44 6.97
N LYS A 5 0.11 15.26 6.84
CA LYS A 5 -0.56 15.52 5.57
C LYS A 5 -0.28 16.93 5.08
N ASN A 6 0.19 17.04 3.84
CA ASN A 6 0.20 18.27 3.07
C ASN A 6 -0.40 17.98 1.68
N LEU A 7 -1.71 17.70 1.66
CA LEU A 7 -2.41 17.17 0.51
C LEU A 7 -2.46 18.19 -0.64
N THR A 8 -2.17 17.71 -1.84
CA THR A 8 -2.38 18.46 -3.08
C THR A 8 -3.86 18.52 -3.45
N GLU A 9 -4.24 19.59 -4.15
CA GLU A 9 -5.57 19.76 -4.75
C GLU A 9 -5.55 19.49 -6.26
N THR A 10 -4.40 19.09 -6.81
CA THR A 10 -4.17 18.91 -8.25
C THR A 10 -3.35 17.66 -8.53
N ASN A 11 -3.30 17.23 -9.80
CA ASN A 11 -2.48 16.13 -10.27
C ASN A 11 -2.82 14.79 -9.59
N PHE A 12 -4.10 14.55 -9.35
CA PHE A 12 -4.61 13.25 -8.92
C PHE A 12 -5.99 13.00 -9.52
N ASN A 13 -6.40 11.74 -9.51
CA ASN A 13 -7.73 11.31 -9.91
C ASN A 13 -8.37 10.49 -8.79
N PHE A 14 -9.69 10.37 -8.81
CA PHE A 14 -10.36 9.40 -7.96
C PHE A 14 -9.87 7.98 -8.26
N ARG A 15 -9.58 7.24 -7.22
CA ARG A 15 -9.19 5.84 -7.33
C ARG A 15 -10.45 4.96 -7.27
N SER A 16 -10.61 4.09 -8.26
CA SER A 16 -11.70 3.10 -8.30
C SER A 16 -11.25 1.68 -7.90
N THR A 17 -9.96 1.46 -7.73
CA THR A 17 -9.37 0.13 -7.45
C THR A 17 -8.50 0.18 -6.19
N ILE A 18 -8.43 -0.93 -5.46
CA ILE A 18 -7.51 -1.06 -4.32
C ILE A 18 -6.07 -1.08 -4.85
N PRO A 19 -5.11 -0.39 -4.21
CA PRO A 19 -3.70 -0.49 -4.56
C PRO A 19 -3.19 -1.93 -4.51
N ARG A 20 -2.41 -2.31 -5.50
CA ARG A 20 -1.82 -3.65 -5.64
C ARG A 20 -0.31 -3.63 -5.80
N TRP A 21 0.27 -2.44 -5.91
CA TRP A 21 1.70 -2.22 -6.09
C TRP A 21 2.17 -1.07 -5.20
N ILE A 22 3.41 -1.16 -4.75
CA ILE A 22 4.14 -0.04 -4.16
C ILE A 22 5.33 0.25 -5.06
N VAL A 23 5.50 1.52 -5.44
CA VAL A 23 6.56 1.97 -6.33
C VAL A 23 7.47 2.93 -5.60
N ILE A 24 8.76 2.59 -5.57
CA ILE A 24 9.79 3.42 -4.98
C ILE A 24 10.40 4.31 -6.05
N HIS A 25 10.49 5.59 -5.73
CA HIS A 25 11.09 6.65 -6.54
C HIS A 25 12.18 7.36 -5.75
N ASN A 26 12.96 8.18 -6.44
CA ASN A 26 13.78 9.21 -5.83
C ASN A 26 13.41 10.60 -6.36
N THR A 27 13.49 11.61 -5.50
CA THR A 27 13.08 12.98 -5.84
C THR A 27 13.99 13.68 -6.84
N ALA A 28 15.19 13.14 -7.07
CA ALA A 28 16.27 13.71 -7.89
C ALA A 28 16.75 15.09 -7.40
N ASN A 29 16.61 15.37 -6.10
CA ASN A 29 17.06 16.64 -5.48
C ASN A 29 18.49 16.57 -4.98
N GLY A 30 19.04 15.38 -4.76
CA GLY A 30 20.39 15.16 -4.22
C GLY A 30 20.57 15.63 -2.78
N THR A 31 19.49 15.67 -2.00
CA THR A 31 19.51 16.00 -0.56
C THR A 31 18.47 15.23 0.20
N SER A 32 18.91 14.53 1.26
CA SER A 32 18.10 13.73 2.18
C SER A 32 17.74 14.46 3.47
N GLN A 33 18.18 15.70 3.66
CA GLN A 33 18.01 16.43 4.92
C GLN A 33 16.54 16.55 5.34
N GLU A 34 16.30 16.50 6.65
CA GLU A 34 15.00 16.76 7.26
C GLU A 34 14.35 18.05 6.72
N GLY A 35 13.08 17.98 6.40
CA GLY A 35 12.29 19.05 5.79
C GLY A 35 12.33 19.05 4.26
N THR A 36 13.17 18.25 3.61
CA THR A 36 13.20 18.11 2.15
C THR A 36 11.91 17.46 1.65
N ALA A 37 11.43 16.43 2.31
CA ALA A 37 10.15 15.78 1.98
C ALA A 37 8.97 16.77 2.04
N TYR A 38 8.90 17.59 3.08
CA TYR A 38 7.90 18.65 3.18
C TYR A 38 8.00 19.68 2.04
N ASN A 39 9.23 20.10 1.69
CA ASN A 39 9.46 21.04 0.60
C ASN A 39 9.04 20.43 -0.76
N ASN A 40 9.26 19.14 -0.97
CA ASN A 40 8.77 18.42 -2.14
C ASN A 40 7.25 18.42 -2.20
N THR A 41 6.54 18.15 -1.10
CA THR A 41 5.06 18.23 -1.11
C THR A 41 4.59 19.64 -1.49
N LYS A 42 5.23 20.69 -1.00
CA LYS A 42 4.90 22.08 -1.41
C LYS A 42 5.13 22.31 -2.90
N TYR A 43 6.23 21.79 -3.45
CA TYR A 43 6.51 21.88 -4.87
C TYR A 43 5.43 21.19 -5.70
N PHE A 44 5.03 19.98 -5.35
CA PHE A 44 3.98 19.24 -6.05
C PHE A 44 2.60 19.88 -5.87
N LYS A 45 2.29 20.41 -4.69
CA LYS A 45 1.03 21.12 -4.42
C LYS A 45 0.87 22.40 -5.24
N ASN A 46 1.96 23.13 -5.49
CA ASN A 46 1.94 24.44 -6.13
C ASN A 46 2.31 24.38 -7.63
N ARG A 47 2.28 23.22 -8.24
CA ARG A 47 2.88 22.94 -9.53
C ARG A 47 2.05 23.40 -10.74
N PHE A 48 1.41 24.54 -10.72
CA PHE A 48 0.91 25.23 -11.90
C PHE A 48 1.99 26.07 -12.59
N VAL A 49 3.15 25.46 -12.87
CA VAL A 49 4.15 26.14 -13.70
C VAL A 49 3.90 25.68 -15.13
N SER A 50 3.57 26.62 -16.00
CA SER A 50 3.36 26.39 -17.44
C SER A 50 4.56 25.60 -18.02
N GLY A 51 4.28 24.44 -18.62
CA GLY A 51 5.29 23.58 -19.27
C GLY A 51 6.00 22.55 -18.36
N ALA A 52 5.72 22.49 -17.06
CA ALA A 52 6.22 21.42 -16.21
C ALA A 52 5.37 20.15 -16.39
N PRO A 53 5.98 18.93 -16.41
CA PRO A 53 5.19 17.72 -16.48
C PRO A 53 4.27 17.59 -15.27
N GLU A 54 3.04 17.24 -15.49
CA GLU A 54 2.09 16.94 -14.42
C GLU A 54 2.48 15.64 -13.73
N ALA A 55 2.69 15.69 -12.41
CA ALA A 55 3.07 14.55 -11.60
C ALA A 55 2.67 14.77 -10.14
N SER A 56 2.58 13.67 -9.39
CA SER A 56 2.40 13.66 -7.94
C SER A 56 2.85 12.31 -7.38
N ALA A 57 3.00 12.22 -6.06
CA ALA A 57 3.22 10.96 -5.36
C ALA A 57 2.38 10.92 -4.09
N HIS A 58 2.18 9.72 -3.52
CA HIS A 58 1.39 9.58 -2.31
C HIS A 58 2.19 10.02 -1.09
N TYR A 59 3.43 9.58 -0.99
CA TYR A 59 4.28 9.81 0.17
C TYR A 59 5.65 10.35 -0.21
N PHE A 60 6.22 11.13 0.70
CA PHE A 60 7.58 11.65 0.62
C PHE A 60 8.31 11.33 1.92
N VAL A 61 9.53 10.82 1.79
CA VAL A 61 10.41 10.39 2.88
C VAL A 61 11.73 11.14 2.77
N ASP A 62 12.24 11.65 3.88
CA ASP A 62 13.59 12.19 4.03
C ASP A 62 14.24 11.64 5.31
N ASP A 63 15.38 12.18 5.69
CA ASP A 63 16.14 11.79 6.89
C ASP A 63 15.51 12.32 8.21
N GLY A 64 14.29 12.86 8.16
CA GLY A 64 13.49 13.28 9.31
C GLY A 64 12.68 12.13 9.92
N ASP A 65 11.88 12.48 10.95
CA ASP A 65 11.00 11.50 11.64
C ASP A 65 9.58 11.49 11.06
N ILE A 66 9.30 12.37 10.09
CA ILE A 66 7.97 12.60 9.54
C ILE A 66 7.91 12.13 8.09
N VAL A 67 6.99 11.24 7.81
CA VAL A 67 6.57 10.93 6.43
C VAL A 67 5.48 11.92 6.02
N TRP A 68 5.62 12.52 4.85
CA TRP A 68 4.64 13.47 4.34
C TRP A 68 3.72 12.86 3.30
N GLN A 69 2.41 12.82 3.56
CA GLN A 69 1.41 12.41 2.58
C GLN A 69 0.95 13.60 1.74
N CYS A 70 1.11 13.50 0.41
CA CYS A 70 0.73 14.52 -0.56
C CYS A 70 -0.52 14.15 -1.38
N VAL A 71 -0.76 12.86 -1.63
CA VAL A 71 -1.99 12.33 -2.24
C VAL A 71 -2.55 11.25 -1.31
N ARG A 72 -3.87 11.23 -1.12
CA ARG A 72 -4.51 10.19 -0.30
C ARG A 72 -4.38 8.83 -0.99
N ASP A 73 -4.31 7.76 -0.22
CA ASP A 73 -4.29 6.39 -0.77
C ASP A 73 -5.58 6.04 -1.52
N THR A 74 -6.68 6.73 -1.16
CA THR A 74 -7.98 6.62 -1.83
C THR A 74 -8.02 7.32 -3.19
N ASP A 75 -6.98 8.06 -3.51
CA ASP A 75 -6.83 8.78 -4.78
C ASP A 75 -5.68 8.18 -5.60
N THR A 76 -5.64 8.48 -6.88
CA THR A 76 -4.62 8.03 -7.82
C THR A 76 -3.59 9.13 -8.02
N ALA A 77 -2.38 8.98 -7.51
CA ALA A 77 -1.27 9.87 -7.82
C ALA A 77 -0.71 9.61 -9.22
N TRP A 78 -0.13 10.62 -9.86
CA TRP A 78 0.43 10.55 -11.22
C TRP A 78 1.96 10.39 -11.14
N HIS A 79 2.45 9.13 -10.96
CA HIS A 79 3.87 8.87 -10.71
C HIS A 79 4.54 7.87 -11.66
N VAL A 80 3.77 6.93 -12.28
CA VAL A 80 4.31 5.92 -13.22
C VAL A 80 3.62 5.92 -14.58
N GLY A 81 2.54 6.70 -14.75
CA GLY A 81 1.74 6.73 -15.98
C GLY A 81 0.71 5.61 -16.08
N GLU A 82 -0.02 5.61 -17.21
CA GLU A 82 -1.11 4.66 -17.51
C GLU A 82 -0.88 3.90 -18.82
N ALA A 83 0.10 4.28 -19.63
CA ALA A 83 0.15 3.85 -21.03
C ALA A 83 1.15 2.73 -21.34
N ALA A 84 2.21 2.55 -20.57
CA ALA A 84 3.34 1.69 -20.95
C ALA A 84 3.98 0.97 -19.77
N SER A 85 3.19 0.14 -19.08
CA SER A 85 3.72 -0.67 -18.00
C SER A 85 4.32 -1.98 -18.50
N ARG A 86 5.53 -2.31 -18.00
CA ARG A 86 6.22 -3.57 -18.29
C ARG A 86 5.76 -4.74 -17.40
N ASN A 87 5.15 -4.44 -16.25
CA ASN A 87 4.79 -5.41 -15.21
C ASN A 87 3.33 -5.34 -14.77
N GLY A 88 2.50 -4.50 -15.40
CA GLY A 88 1.09 -4.31 -15.03
C GLY A 88 0.86 -3.36 -13.85
N CYS A 89 1.89 -2.60 -13.44
CA CYS A 89 1.78 -1.52 -12.47
C CYS A 89 1.42 -0.22 -13.20
N TYR A 90 0.42 0.51 -12.71
CA TYR A 90 -0.09 1.78 -13.26
C TYR A 90 -0.40 2.74 -12.11
N ASN A 91 -0.59 4.04 -12.40
CA ASN A 91 -1.02 5.00 -11.37
C ASN A 91 -2.29 4.53 -10.64
N THR A 92 -3.26 3.98 -11.39
CA THR A 92 -4.57 3.57 -10.86
C THR A 92 -4.50 2.41 -9.87
N ASN A 93 -3.45 1.59 -9.90
CA ASN A 93 -3.33 0.41 -9.05
C ASN A 93 -2.09 0.41 -8.13
N SER A 94 -1.43 1.55 -7.96
CA SER A 94 -0.19 1.64 -7.17
C SER A 94 -0.18 2.81 -6.18
N ILE A 95 0.69 2.69 -5.18
CA ILE A 95 1.10 3.73 -4.25
C ILE A 95 2.53 4.14 -4.62
N GLY A 96 2.77 5.41 -4.91
CA GLY A 96 4.10 5.95 -5.19
C GLY A 96 4.72 6.59 -3.94
N ILE A 97 5.95 6.23 -3.64
CA ILE A 97 6.74 6.77 -2.54
C ILE A 97 8.00 7.42 -3.12
N GLU A 98 8.16 8.70 -2.90
CA GLU A 98 9.35 9.49 -3.27
C GLU A 98 10.30 9.57 -2.07
N VAL A 99 11.53 9.13 -2.24
CA VAL A 99 12.58 9.24 -1.23
C VAL A 99 13.54 10.35 -1.63
N CYS A 100 13.87 11.20 -0.65
CA CYS A 100 14.81 12.30 -0.81
C CYS A 100 16.25 11.76 -0.69
N GLU A 101 16.83 11.36 -1.82
CA GLU A 101 18.13 10.72 -1.87
C GLU A 101 19.29 11.65 -1.51
N THR A 102 20.41 11.10 -1.05
CA THR A 102 21.68 11.82 -0.89
C THR A 102 22.22 12.33 -2.24
N ALA A 103 23.21 13.21 -2.23
CA ALA A 103 23.89 13.69 -3.44
C ALA A 103 24.50 12.54 -4.29
N GLY A 104 24.80 11.40 -3.68
CA GLY A 104 25.27 10.19 -4.36
C GLY A 104 24.15 9.27 -4.84
N GLY A 105 22.90 9.59 -4.56
CA GLY A 105 21.71 8.86 -5.03
C GLY A 105 21.23 7.71 -4.15
N TRP A 106 22.01 7.32 -3.15
CA TRP A 106 21.57 6.29 -2.21
C TRP A 106 20.67 6.89 -1.13
N PHE A 107 19.86 6.05 -0.51
CA PHE A 107 19.03 6.37 0.65
C PHE A 107 19.84 6.16 1.94
N THR A 108 19.65 7.02 2.92
CA THR A 108 20.28 6.87 4.24
C THR A 108 19.70 5.66 4.98
N ASP A 109 20.38 5.17 6.00
CA ASP A 109 19.85 4.07 6.83
C ASP A 109 18.51 4.46 7.46
N LYS A 110 18.36 5.71 7.90
CA LYS A 110 17.13 6.21 8.48
C LYS A 110 15.97 6.26 7.47
N GLU A 111 16.23 6.68 6.23
CA GLU A 111 15.24 6.64 5.15
C GLU A 111 14.82 5.20 4.83
N VAL A 112 15.76 4.26 4.84
CA VAL A 112 15.46 2.83 4.63
C VAL A 112 14.63 2.26 5.78
N ASP A 113 14.92 2.61 7.04
CA ASP A 113 14.12 2.21 8.19
C ASP A 113 12.70 2.78 8.11
N THR A 114 12.57 4.06 7.75
CA THR A 114 11.27 4.70 7.52
C THR A 114 10.51 4.05 6.36
N LEU A 115 11.20 3.71 5.27
CA LEU A 115 10.60 2.95 4.16
C LEU A 115 10.11 1.58 4.59
N ARG A 116 10.88 0.86 5.41
CA ARG A 116 10.50 -0.46 5.94
C ARG A 116 9.17 -0.36 6.70
N GLU A 117 9.05 0.59 7.61
CA GLU A 117 7.82 0.82 8.36
C GLU A 117 6.65 1.20 7.45
N LEU A 118 6.83 2.15 6.53
CA LEU A 118 5.79 2.62 5.62
C LEU A 118 5.33 1.52 4.66
N VAL A 119 6.28 0.84 4.01
CA VAL A 119 6.01 -0.24 3.05
C VAL A 119 5.34 -1.41 3.76
N GLY A 120 5.86 -1.83 4.92
CA GLY A 120 5.25 -2.90 5.73
C GLY A 120 3.80 -2.60 6.10
N GLY A 121 3.53 -1.37 6.54
CA GLY A 121 2.18 -0.92 6.84
C GLY A 121 1.25 -0.94 5.62
N LEU A 122 1.70 -0.44 4.46
CA LEU A 122 0.92 -0.45 3.21
C LEU A 122 0.67 -1.88 2.71
N MET A 123 1.68 -2.76 2.80
CA MET A 123 1.54 -4.17 2.46
C MET A 123 0.46 -4.84 3.31
N ALA A 124 0.48 -4.63 4.62
CA ALA A 124 -0.51 -5.19 5.54
C ALA A 124 -1.92 -4.63 5.27
N LEU A 125 -2.01 -3.31 5.04
CA LEU A 125 -3.30 -2.64 4.83
C LEU A 125 -4.00 -3.09 3.55
N TYR A 126 -3.23 -3.23 2.45
CA TYR A 126 -3.80 -3.49 1.12
C TYR A 126 -3.59 -4.92 0.63
N GLY A 127 -2.97 -5.78 1.43
CA GLY A 127 -2.63 -7.15 1.02
C GLY A 127 -1.65 -7.19 -0.15
N ILE A 128 -0.69 -6.25 -0.20
CA ILE A 128 0.30 -6.18 -1.28
C ILE A 128 1.44 -7.16 -0.97
N PRO A 129 1.69 -8.16 -1.82
CA PRO A 129 2.75 -9.11 -1.58
C PRO A 129 4.14 -8.54 -1.93
N PRO A 130 5.25 -9.08 -1.37
CA PRO A 130 6.61 -8.58 -1.55
C PRO A 130 7.06 -8.43 -3.01
N GLU A 131 6.62 -9.30 -3.91
CA GLU A 131 6.95 -9.25 -5.33
C GLU A 131 6.35 -8.06 -6.07
N ARG A 132 5.37 -7.38 -5.46
CA ARG A 132 4.74 -6.17 -5.99
C ARG A 132 5.31 -4.87 -5.42
N ILE A 133 6.44 -4.95 -4.71
CA ILE A 133 7.27 -3.79 -4.39
C ILE A 133 8.29 -3.64 -5.52
N CYS A 134 8.25 -2.53 -6.23
CA CYS A 134 9.06 -2.32 -7.43
C CYS A 134 9.61 -0.89 -7.53
N ARG A 135 10.53 -0.68 -8.45
CA ARG A 135 11.06 0.64 -8.83
C ARG A 135 10.24 1.22 -9.98
N HIS A 136 10.24 2.53 -10.15
CA HIS A 136 9.75 3.15 -11.39
C HIS A 136 10.48 2.57 -12.62
N HIS A 137 11.77 2.23 -12.48
CA HIS A 137 12.56 1.53 -13.52
C HIS A 137 11.88 0.25 -14.00
N ASP A 138 11.39 -0.57 -13.09
CA ASP A 138 10.73 -1.84 -13.42
C ASP A 138 9.42 -1.65 -14.18
N VAL A 139 8.74 -0.52 -13.95
CA VAL A 139 7.45 -0.20 -14.58
C VAL A 139 7.64 0.32 -15.99
N THR A 140 8.54 1.29 -16.22
CA THR A 140 8.64 2.02 -17.49
C THR A 140 10.03 2.00 -18.12
N GLY A 141 11.07 1.59 -17.38
CA GLY A 141 12.48 1.68 -17.79
C GLY A 141 13.10 3.05 -17.51
N LYS A 142 12.36 3.97 -16.83
CA LYS A 142 12.90 5.26 -16.42
C LYS A 142 14.08 5.06 -15.46
N ASN A 143 15.09 5.92 -15.55
CA ASN A 143 16.20 5.93 -14.59
C ASN A 143 15.76 6.50 -13.22
N CYS A 144 14.94 5.71 -12.49
CA CYS A 144 14.36 6.10 -11.20
C CYS A 144 13.98 4.86 -10.38
N PRO A 145 14.42 4.75 -9.12
CA PRO A 145 15.42 5.62 -8.47
C PRO A 145 16.81 5.37 -9.08
N TRP A 146 17.49 6.42 -9.51
CA TRP A 146 18.63 6.29 -10.42
C TRP A 146 19.80 5.46 -9.87
N TYR A 147 20.09 5.57 -8.55
CA TYR A 147 21.13 4.76 -7.91
C TYR A 147 20.77 3.27 -7.85
N TYR A 148 19.50 2.96 -7.73
CA TYR A 148 18.94 1.62 -7.59
C TYR A 148 18.38 1.06 -8.91
N THR A 149 18.73 1.62 -10.06
CA THR A 149 18.45 0.95 -11.35
C THR A 149 19.36 -0.24 -11.60
N ASP A 150 20.48 -0.31 -10.91
CA ASP A 150 21.30 -1.50 -10.76
C ASP A 150 20.55 -2.59 -9.96
N ASP A 151 20.50 -3.81 -10.50
CA ASP A 151 19.67 -4.87 -9.93
C ASP A 151 20.23 -5.43 -8.62
N GLU A 152 21.54 -5.43 -8.39
CA GLU A 152 22.16 -5.88 -7.14
C GLU A 152 21.83 -4.89 -6.02
N ARG A 153 22.04 -3.59 -6.26
CA ARG A 153 21.69 -2.52 -5.30
C ARG A 153 20.20 -2.50 -4.99
N TRP A 154 19.36 -2.75 -5.98
CA TRP A 154 17.93 -2.85 -5.76
C TRP A 154 17.56 -4.07 -4.91
N ALA A 155 18.17 -5.22 -5.17
CA ALA A 155 17.93 -6.43 -4.38
C ALA A 155 18.33 -6.24 -2.92
N GLU A 156 19.48 -5.59 -2.66
CA GLU A 156 19.94 -5.24 -1.31
C GLU A 156 18.96 -4.28 -0.62
N LEU A 157 18.57 -3.19 -1.29
CA LEU A 157 17.59 -2.23 -0.73
C LEU A 157 16.26 -2.91 -0.44
N LYS A 158 15.75 -3.68 -1.40
CA LYS A 158 14.47 -4.38 -1.26
C LYS A 158 14.50 -5.40 -0.12
N ALA A 159 15.61 -6.11 0.07
CA ALA A 159 15.79 -7.02 1.21
C ALA A 159 15.70 -6.26 2.54
N ARG A 160 16.36 -5.11 2.66
CA ARG A 160 16.30 -4.25 3.85
C ARG A 160 14.92 -3.68 4.12
N ILE A 161 14.19 -3.25 3.06
CA ILE A 161 12.80 -2.76 3.19
C ILE A 161 11.85 -3.86 3.65
N LEU A 162 12.11 -5.11 3.25
CA LEU A 162 11.27 -6.27 3.56
C LEU A 162 11.74 -7.05 4.80
N GLU A 163 12.78 -6.58 5.47
CA GLU A 163 13.28 -7.17 6.69
C GLU A 163 12.23 -7.08 7.82
N ASP A 164 11.85 -8.22 8.39
CA ASP A 164 10.69 -8.35 9.28
C ASP A 164 11.09 -8.16 10.74
N ASP A 165 11.40 -6.92 11.15
CA ASP A 165 11.67 -6.58 12.56
C ASP A 165 10.41 -6.09 13.32
N MET A 166 9.32 -5.78 12.63
CA MET A 166 8.07 -5.31 13.24
C MET A 166 6.83 -5.90 12.56
N ARG A 167 5.87 -6.33 13.35
CA ARG A 167 4.58 -6.75 12.80
C ARG A 167 3.86 -5.52 12.20
N PRO A 168 3.46 -5.56 10.92
CA PRO A 168 2.84 -4.42 10.24
C PRO A 168 1.63 -3.81 10.97
N CYS A 169 0.90 -4.63 11.75
CA CYS A 169 -0.26 -4.19 12.52
C CYS A 169 0.08 -3.22 13.67
N ASP A 170 1.27 -3.32 14.25
CA ASP A 170 1.64 -2.51 15.42
C ASP A 170 1.89 -1.05 15.04
N VAL A 171 2.34 -0.79 13.81
CA VAL A 171 2.63 0.56 13.29
C VAL A 171 1.37 1.34 12.95
N TRP A 172 0.37 0.66 12.37
CA TRP A 172 -0.86 1.31 11.89
C TRP A 172 -1.88 1.57 12.99
N GLU A 173 -1.93 0.73 14.03
CA GLU A 173 -2.81 0.96 15.17
C GLU A 173 -2.44 2.23 15.95
N TYR A 174 -1.16 2.60 15.98
CA TYR A 174 -0.67 3.73 16.75
C TYR A 174 -0.91 5.08 16.06
N ASN A 175 -0.65 5.18 14.75
CA ASN A 175 -0.57 6.48 14.06
C ASN A 175 -1.87 6.97 13.40
N TYR A 176 -2.83 6.11 13.14
CA TYR A 176 -4.07 6.50 12.46
C TYR A 176 -5.27 6.73 13.39
N LYS A 177 -5.18 6.35 14.66
CA LYS A 177 -6.28 6.56 15.62
C LYS A 177 -6.61 8.03 15.87
N ASP A 178 -5.62 8.90 15.81
CA ASP A 178 -5.76 10.31 16.21
C ASP A 178 -5.78 11.31 15.05
N SER A 179 -5.52 10.89 13.82
CA SER A 179 -5.27 11.81 12.70
C SER A 179 -6.34 11.84 11.59
N ALA A 180 -7.46 11.15 11.74
CA ALA A 180 -8.55 11.19 10.76
C ALA A 180 -9.70 12.10 11.25
N PRO A 181 -9.77 13.39 10.83
CA PRO A 181 -10.87 14.27 11.20
C PRO A 181 -12.23 13.80 10.70
N ASP A 182 -12.26 13.01 9.62
CA ASP A 182 -13.47 12.59 8.92
C ASP A 182 -13.70 11.08 8.95
N GLY A 183 -13.03 10.36 9.82
CA GLY A 183 -13.29 9.00 10.34
C GLY A 183 -13.85 7.90 9.43
N ASN A 184 -14.47 8.22 8.29
CA ASN A 184 -15.44 7.30 7.72
C ASN A 184 -14.86 6.22 6.82
N MET A 185 -13.93 6.50 5.91
CA MET A 185 -13.55 5.50 4.90
C MET A 185 -12.41 4.61 5.34
N TYR A 186 -11.42 5.18 6.01
CA TYR A 186 -10.28 4.42 6.53
C TYR A 186 -10.72 3.49 7.69
N ASN A 187 -11.47 4.03 8.66
CA ASN A 187 -12.01 3.22 9.75
C ASN A 187 -12.99 2.16 9.25
N THR A 188 -13.73 2.43 8.17
CA THR A 188 -14.58 1.44 7.52
C THR A 188 -13.74 0.34 6.85
N MET A 189 -12.65 0.69 6.15
CA MET A 189 -11.75 -0.30 5.54
C MET A 189 -11.02 -1.13 6.59
N LEU A 190 -10.56 -0.51 7.68
CA LEU A 190 -9.92 -1.21 8.79
C LEU A 190 -10.93 -2.15 9.49
N SER A 191 -12.15 -1.68 9.69
CA SER A 191 -13.25 -2.49 10.24
C SER A 191 -13.60 -3.66 9.30
N LEU A 192 -13.70 -3.42 8.00
CA LEU A 192 -13.93 -4.45 7.00
C LEU A 192 -12.79 -5.47 6.96
N HIS A 193 -11.53 -5.03 7.04
CA HIS A 193 -10.38 -5.93 7.11
C HIS A 193 -10.43 -6.83 8.35
N ARG A 194 -10.75 -6.26 9.52
CA ARG A 194 -10.91 -7.02 10.76
C ARG A 194 -12.06 -8.01 10.67
N MET A 195 -13.20 -7.60 10.06
CA MET A 195 -14.35 -8.49 9.83
C MET A 195 -14.01 -9.62 8.87
N VAL A 196 -13.32 -9.33 7.76
CA VAL A 196 -12.87 -10.36 6.80
C VAL A 196 -11.93 -11.35 7.47
N LYS A 197 -10.97 -10.87 8.27
CA LYS A 197 -10.06 -11.74 9.02
C LYS A 197 -10.81 -12.64 10.00
N SER A 198 -11.72 -12.07 10.79
CA SER A 198 -12.58 -12.84 11.72
C SER A 198 -13.41 -13.90 10.99
N LEU A 199 -14.05 -13.53 9.87
CA LEU A 199 -14.81 -14.45 9.05
C LEU A 199 -13.93 -15.57 8.46
N THR A 200 -12.72 -15.27 8.05
CA THR A 200 -11.77 -16.28 7.54
C THR A 200 -11.38 -17.28 8.64
N GLU A 201 -11.17 -16.80 9.86
CA GLU A 201 -10.90 -17.65 11.02
C GLU A 201 -12.12 -18.53 11.39
N GLU A 202 -13.33 -17.96 11.37
CA GLU A 202 -14.58 -18.68 11.61
C GLU A 202 -14.85 -19.74 10.53
N VAL A 203 -14.62 -19.42 9.25
CA VAL A 203 -14.73 -20.37 8.14
C VAL A 203 -13.76 -21.53 8.33
N GLY A 204 -12.49 -21.26 8.65
CA GLY A 204 -11.51 -22.32 8.92
C GLY A 204 -11.84 -23.17 10.16
N GLU A 205 -12.56 -22.63 11.14
CA GLU A 205 -13.06 -23.41 12.27
C GLU A 205 -14.28 -24.28 11.87
N LEU A 206 -15.16 -23.74 11.05
CA LEU A 206 -16.29 -24.47 10.50
C LEU A 206 -15.84 -25.61 9.59
N GLU A 207 -14.85 -25.38 8.71
CA GLU A 207 -14.26 -26.41 7.86
C GLU A 207 -13.70 -27.57 8.71
N ARG A 208 -12.95 -27.25 9.76
CA ARG A 208 -12.45 -28.29 10.71
C ARG A 208 -13.56 -29.06 11.41
N LYS A 209 -14.66 -28.39 11.77
CA LYS A 209 -15.84 -29.06 12.37
C LYS A 209 -16.53 -29.95 11.36
N VAL A 210 -16.68 -29.52 10.11
CA VAL A 210 -17.28 -30.33 9.02
C VAL A 210 -16.41 -31.56 8.74
N ASP A 211 -15.08 -31.39 8.66
CA ASP A 211 -14.15 -32.51 8.48
C ASP A 211 -14.25 -33.55 9.64
N ALA A 212 -14.36 -33.04 10.87
CA ALA A 212 -14.53 -33.90 12.04
C ALA A 212 -15.86 -34.69 12.01
N ILE A 213 -16.92 -34.12 11.44
CA ILE A 213 -18.21 -34.80 11.23
C ILE A 213 -18.08 -35.86 10.14
N SER A 214 -17.34 -35.57 9.05
CA SER A 214 -17.09 -36.55 7.97
C SER A 214 -16.37 -37.80 8.42
N VAL A 215 -15.46 -37.70 9.37
CA VAL A 215 -14.71 -38.85 9.93
C VAL A 215 -15.60 -39.77 10.76
N GLY A 216 -16.76 -39.28 11.23
CA GLY A 216 -17.74 -40.06 11.99
C GLY A 216 -18.74 -40.91 11.14
N GLY A 217 -18.57 -40.99 9.83
CA GLY A 217 -19.43 -41.81 8.94
C GLY A 217 -20.81 -41.22 8.68
N VAL A 218 -21.02 -39.95 8.95
CA VAL A 218 -22.28 -39.23 8.65
C VAL A 218 -22.24 -38.67 7.24
N ASP A 219 -23.18 -39.05 6.40
CA ASP A 219 -23.30 -38.46 5.05
C ASP A 219 -23.87 -37.04 5.12
N VAL A 220 -22.97 -36.07 5.19
CA VAL A 220 -23.29 -34.63 5.26
C VAL A 220 -24.06 -34.18 4.02
N SER A 221 -23.86 -34.83 2.85
CA SER A 221 -24.57 -34.53 1.61
C SER A 221 -26.03 -34.92 1.70
N ALA A 222 -26.33 -36.03 2.38
CA ALA A 222 -27.71 -36.48 2.63
C ALA A 222 -28.44 -35.55 3.59
N ILE A 223 -27.76 -35.04 4.62
CA ILE A 223 -28.33 -34.06 5.57
C ILE A 223 -28.59 -32.73 4.89
N ALA A 224 -27.63 -32.20 4.13
CA ALA A 224 -27.78 -30.94 3.40
C ALA A 224 -28.94 -31.00 2.39
N LYS A 225 -29.10 -32.15 1.71
CA LYS A 225 -30.20 -32.35 0.80
C LYS A 225 -31.56 -32.39 1.54
N ALA A 226 -31.63 -33.09 2.67
CA ALA A 226 -32.86 -33.17 3.48
C ALA A 226 -33.28 -31.79 4.02
N VAL A 227 -32.33 -30.95 4.45
CA VAL A 227 -32.60 -29.58 4.93
C VAL A 227 -33.07 -28.68 3.78
N ASN A 228 -32.48 -28.78 2.60
CA ASN A 228 -32.89 -28.00 1.44
C ASN A 228 -34.29 -28.46 0.91
N ASP A 229 -34.57 -29.72 0.93
CA ASP A 229 -35.90 -30.28 0.52
C ASP A 229 -37.00 -29.83 1.50
N ASP A 230 -36.74 -29.81 2.81
CA ASP A 230 -37.66 -29.28 3.82
C ASP A 230 -37.89 -27.78 3.68
N ALA A 231 -36.82 -26.98 3.45
CA ALA A 231 -36.91 -25.53 3.20
C ALA A 231 -37.72 -25.23 1.92
N ALA A 232 -37.49 -25.98 0.84
CA ALA A 232 -38.23 -25.83 -0.41
C ALA A 232 -39.73 -26.24 -0.28
N SER A 233 -40.05 -27.16 0.61
CA SER A 233 -41.41 -27.53 0.93
C SER A 233 -42.17 -26.43 1.67
N ARG A 234 -41.50 -25.77 2.63
CA ARG A 234 -42.10 -24.68 3.45
C ARG A 234 -42.31 -23.39 2.66
N MET A 235 -41.67 -23.22 1.52
CA MET A 235 -41.85 -22.06 0.65
C MET A 235 -42.97 -22.21 -0.38
N LYS A 236 -43.68 -23.36 -0.40
CA LYS A 236 -44.77 -23.63 -1.34
C LYS A 236 -46.17 -23.51 -0.72
N ASP A 237 -46.24 -23.29 0.57
CA ASP A 237 -47.43 -22.95 1.34
C ASP A 237 -47.48 -21.45 1.67
#